data_507dc7fb5afa747df641f9d717e8beba
#
_entry.id   507dc7fb5afa747df641f9d717e8beba
#
_cell.length_a   1.000
_cell.length_b   1.000
_cell.length_c   1.000
_cell.angle_alpha   90.00
_cell.angle_beta   90.00
_cell.angle_gamma   90.00
#
_symmetry.space_group_name_H-M   'P 1'
#
loop_
_entity.id
_entity.type
_entity.pdbx_description
1 polymer ?
#
loop_
_entity_poly.entity_id
_entity_poly.type
_entity_poly.pdbx_seq_one_letter_code
_entity_poly.pdbx_strand_id
1 'polypeptide(L)'
;TALRVMTALLGGSTGSRLFTNVREKLGCCYYCGARVNLLTGILLIECGLEEANRERLQSAILAEIADLAAGHITPQELSHIKLAFQSSLCSIGDSLARTEGWYLSGLLQGDPITPQQDMEEIASITAEEVAAAAAALTLDTVFFLQAVGKEDGCDED
;
A
#
# COMPACT_ATOMS: atom_id res chain seq x y z
N THR A 1 4.06 -6.51 -11.61
CA THR A 1 5.02 -5.46 -11.16
C THR A 1 4.33 -4.10 -10.98
N ALA A 2 3.52 -3.58 -11.94
CA ALA A 2 2.85 -2.27 -11.83
C ALA A 2 1.96 -2.12 -10.58
N LEU A 3 1.18 -3.14 -10.21
CA LEU A 3 0.35 -3.14 -9.00
C LEU A 3 1.19 -2.99 -7.71
N ARG A 4 2.37 -3.58 -7.64
CA ARG A 4 3.29 -3.43 -6.49
C ARG A 4 3.81 -2.00 -6.38
N VAL A 5 4.21 -1.40 -7.51
CA VAL A 5 4.69 -0.01 -7.57
C VAL A 5 3.55 0.95 -7.21
N MET A 6 2.35 0.75 -7.74
CA MET A 6 1.15 1.50 -7.39
C MET A 6 0.84 1.42 -5.88
N THR A 7 0.87 0.21 -5.30
CA THR A 7 0.62 0.02 -3.86
C THR A 7 1.66 0.74 -3.01
N ALA A 8 2.93 0.72 -3.42
CA ALA A 8 4.00 1.42 -2.70
C ALA A 8 3.85 2.95 -2.78
N LEU A 9 3.44 3.49 -3.92
CA LEU A 9 3.10 4.91 -4.08
C LEU A 9 1.90 5.29 -3.21
N LEU A 10 0.88 4.45 -3.18
CA LEU A 10 -0.33 4.71 -2.40
C LEU A 10 -0.04 4.72 -0.90
N GLY A 11 0.53 3.64 -0.35
CA GLY A 11 0.62 3.48 1.11
C GLY A 11 1.77 2.60 1.62
N GLY A 12 2.84 2.39 0.82
CA GLY A 12 3.91 1.46 1.17
C GLY A 12 5.02 2.01 2.07
N SER A 13 5.09 3.33 2.30
CA SER A 13 6.18 3.97 3.05
C SER A 13 5.77 5.31 3.66
N THR A 14 6.66 5.91 4.45
CA THR A 14 6.48 7.26 5.00
C THR A 14 6.50 8.38 3.95
N GLY A 15 6.93 8.10 2.73
CA GLY A 15 6.83 9.02 1.60
C GLY A 15 5.63 8.77 0.70
N SER A 16 4.76 7.82 1.04
CA SER A 16 3.57 7.47 0.26
C SER A 16 2.44 8.48 0.43
N ARG A 17 1.48 8.47 -0.48
CA ARG A 17 0.36 9.43 -0.50
C ARG A 17 -0.54 9.31 0.71
N LEU A 18 -0.89 8.10 1.13
CA LEU A 18 -1.70 7.90 2.34
C LEU A 18 -1.01 8.45 3.59
N PHE A 19 0.31 8.29 3.67
CA PHE A 19 1.07 8.85 4.78
C PHE A 19 1.11 10.38 4.73
N THR A 20 1.53 10.96 3.60
CA THR A 20 1.75 12.42 3.49
C THR A 20 0.45 13.21 3.41
N ASN A 21 -0.53 12.75 2.64
CA ASN A 21 -1.77 13.51 2.40
C ASN A 21 -2.86 13.20 3.44
N VAL A 22 -3.02 11.92 3.79
CA VAL A 22 -4.12 11.49 4.65
C VAL A 22 -3.73 11.54 6.13
N ARG A 23 -2.56 10.95 6.49
CA ARG A 23 -2.13 10.97 7.88
C ARG A 23 -1.59 12.33 8.32
N GLU A 24 -0.62 12.92 7.58
CA GLU A 24 0.05 14.13 8.04
C GLU A 24 -0.72 15.41 7.74
N LYS A 25 -1.13 15.62 6.48
CA LYS A 25 -1.83 16.86 6.11
C LYS A 25 -3.28 16.89 6.61
N LEU A 26 -4.01 15.78 6.46
CA LEU A 26 -5.42 15.71 6.87
C LEU A 26 -5.59 15.44 8.36
N GLY A 27 -4.64 14.73 8.98
CA GLY A 27 -4.60 14.48 10.43
C GLY A 27 -5.76 13.64 10.96
N CYS A 28 -6.39 12.81 10.13
CA CYS A 28 -7.60 12.07 10.48
C CYS A 28 -7.36 10.61 10.89
N CYS A 29 -6.09 10.18 10.97
CA CYS A 29 -5.73 8.84 11.40
C CYS A 29 -4.35 8.80 12.08
N TYR A 30 -4.14 7.79 12.94
CA TYR A 30 -2.87 7.55 13.63
C TYR A 30 -1.85 6.87 12.72
N TYR A 31 -2.33 5.95 11.89
CA TYR A 31 -1.57 5.30 10.83
C TYR A 31 -2.49 5.03 9.64
N CYS A 32 -1.90 4.98 8.47
CA CYS A 32 -2.57 4.55 7.24
C CYS A 32 -1.52 3.94 6.32
N GLY A 33 -1.77 2.73 5.85
CA GLY A 33 -0.87 2.02 4.97
C GLY A 33 -1.60 1.09 4.02
N ALA A 34 -0.93 0.74 2.92
CA ALA A 34 -1.45 -0.17 1.91
C ALA A 34 -0.49 -1.33 1.65
N ARG A 35 -1.04 -2.51 1.46
CA ARG A 35 -0.29 -3.70 1.05
C ARG A 35 -1.10 -4.52 0.06
N VAL A 36 -0.43 -5.20 -0.84
CA VAL A 36 -1.06 -6.09 -1.82
C VAL A 36 -0.64 -7.53 -1.57
N ASN A 37 -1.60 -8.44 -1.64
CA ASN A 37 -1.34 -9.87 -1.72
C ASN A 37 -1.51 -10.29 -3.19
N LEU A 38 -0.40 -10.58 -3.86
CA LEU A 38 -0.41 -10.91 -5.29
C LEU A 38 -1.04 -12.27 -5.59
N LEU A 39 -1.03 -13.21 -4.63
CA LEU A 39 -1.66 -14.52 -4.81
C LEU A 39 -3.18 -14.44 -4.85
N THR A 40 -3.75 -13.54 -4.07
CA THR A 40 -5.23 -13.37 -3.97
C THR A 40 -5.73 -12.21 -4.81
N GLY A 41 -4.85 -11.33 -5.28
CA GLY A 41 -5.22 -10.10 -5.98
C GLY A 41 -5.88 -9.05 -5.08
N ILE A 42 -5.72 -9.16 -3.76
CA ILE A 42 -6.35 -8.25 -2.79
C ILE A 42 -5.37 -7.16 -2.39
N LEU A 43 -5.77 -5.91 -2.61
CA LEU A 43 -5.17 -4.74 -1.99
C LEU A 43 -5.87 -4.45 -0.66
N LEU A 44 -5.10 -4.46 0.43
CA LEU A 44 -5.59 -4.14 1.76
C LEU A 44 -5.05 -2.77 2.18
N ILE A 45 -5.95 -1.88 2.61
CA ILE A 45 -5.61 -0.61 3.24
C ILE A 45 -6.04 -0.67 4.69
N GLU A 46 -5.11 -0.43 5.60
CA GLU A 46 -5.33 -0.50 7.04
C GLU A 46 -5.07 0.86 7.67
N CYS A 47 -6.00 1.31 8.51
CA CYS A 47 -5.91 2.60 9.18
C CYS A 47 -6.36 2.50 10.63
N GLY A 48 -5.66 3.20 11.52
CA GLY A 48 -6.11 3.45 12.89
C GLY A 48 -6.65 4.88 13.01
N LEU A 49 -7.89 5.04 13.44
CA LEU A 49 -8.57 6.33 13.44
C LEU A 49 -9.56 6.46 14.62
N GLU A 50 -9.96 7.68 14.92
CA GLU A 50 -11.13 7.96 15.76
C GLU A 50 -12.41 7.80 14.93
N GLU A 51 -13.46 7.27 15.54
CA GLU A 51 -14.75 7.00 14.87
C GLU A 51 -15.30 8.21 14.10
N ALA A 52 -15.22 9.39 14.68
CA ALA A 52 -15.66 10.63 14.06
C ALA A 52 -14.99 10.94 12.70
N ASN A 53 -13.81 10.39 12.46
CA ASN A 53 -13.04 10.60 11.23
C ASN A 53 -13.31 9.55 10.13
N ARG A 54 -14.14 8.53 10.38
CA ARG A 54 -14.36 7.39 9.51
C ARG A 54 -14.70 7.77 8.07
N GLU A 55 -15.76 8.53 7.89
CA GLU A 55 -16.24 8.89 6.54
C GLU A 55 -15.25 9.80 5.81
N ARG A 56 -14.65 10.73 6.54
CA ARG A 56 -13.64 11.65 6.01
C ARG A 56 -12.40 10.88 5.54
N LEU A 57 -11.93 9.93 6.35
CA LEU A 57 -10.78 9.09 6.01
C LEU A 57 -11.06 8.21 4.80
N GLN A 58 -12.21 7.53 4.78
CA GLN A 58 -12.60 6.68 3.64
C GLN A 58 -12.65 7.49 2.34
N SER A 59 -13.28 8.67 2.36
CA SER A 59 -13.35 9.55 1.20
C SER A 59 -11.96 10.01 0.73
N ALA A 60 -11.07 10.33 1.66
CA ALA A 60 -9.70 10.75 1.35
C ALA A 60 -8.89 9.61 0.71
N ILE A 61 -9.00 8.38 1.21
CA ILE A 61 -8.32 7.21 0.64
C ILE A 61 -8.81 6.97 -0.80
N LEU A 62 -10.12 6.99 -1.03
CA LEU A 62 -10.68 6.80 -2.37
C LEU A 62 -10.27 7.91 -3.33
N ALA A 63 -10.15 9.14 -2.85
CA ALA A 63 -9.66 10.27 -3.64
C ALA A 63 -8.19 10.08 -4.07
N GLU A 64 -7.32 9.59 -3.20
CA GLU A 64 -5.92 9.28 -3.56
C GLU A 64 -5.81 8.16 -4.61
N ILE A 65 -6.67 7.12 -4.51
CA ILE A 65 -6.73 6.06 -5.53
C ILE A 65 -7.22 6.62 -6.86
N ALA A 66 -8.26 7.44 -6.85
CA ALA A 66 -8.79 8.08 -8.06
C ALA A 66 -7.77 9.02 -8.72
N ASP A 67 -6.99 9.74 -7.93
CA ASP A 67 -5.94 10.63 -8.40
C ASP A 67 -4.78 9.85 -9.07
N LEU A 68 -4.39 8.71 -8.49
CA LEU A 68 -3.45 7.78 -9.13
C LEU A 68 -4.01 7.22 -10.44
N ALA A 69 -5.28 6.81 -10.45
CA ALA A 69 -5.96 6.27 -11.64
C ALA A 69 -6.10 7.31 -12.76
N ALA A 70 -6.20 8.60 -12.40
CA ALA A 70 -6.18 9.71 -13.35
C ALA A 70 -4.79 10.01 -13.94
N GLY A 71 -3.73 9.33 -13.47
CA GLY A 71 -2.36 9.50 -13.95
C GLY A 71 -1.64 10.70 -13.33
N HIS A 72 -2.14 11.29 -12.28
CA HIS A 72 -1.49 12.40 -11.58
C HIS A 72 -0.31 11.90 -10.74
N ILE A 73 0.71 11.37 -11.40
CA ILE A 73 1.92 10.79 -10.80
C ILE A 73 3.11 11.64 -11.22
N THR A 74 3.80 12.24 -10.25
CA THR A 74 4.99 13.03 -10.55
C THR A 74 6.20 12.14 -10.84
N PRO A 75 7.13 12.59 -11.72
CA PRO A 75 8.38 11.85 -11.95
C PRO A 75 9.19 11.63 -10.65
N GLN A 76 9.12 12.56 -9.71
CA GLN A 76 9.80 12.47 -8.42
C GLN A 76 9.21 11.35 -7.55
N GLU A 77 7.88 11.24 -7.44
CA GLU A 77 7.22 10.16 -6.70
C GLU A 77 7.63 8.79 -7.27
N LEU A 78 7.53 8.63 -8.59
CA LEU A 78 7.85 7.37 -9.25
C LEU A 78 9.33 7.01 -9.08
N SER A 79 10.23 7.98 -9.23
CA SER A 79 11.67 7.78 -9.03
C SER A 79 12.00 7.38 -7.60
N HIS A 80 11.38 8.03 -6.61
CA HIS A 80 11.58 7.70 -5.19
C HIS A 80 11.19 6.25 -4.88
N ILE A 81 10.05 5.82 -5.37
CA ILE A 81 9.58 4.43 -5.14
C ILE A 81 10.49 3.41 -5.84
N LYS A 82 10.93 3.69 -7.08
CA LYS A 82 11.89 2.82 -7.78
C LYS A 82 13.20 2.67 -7.00
N LEU A 83 13.73 3.75 -6.45
CA LEU A 83 14.94 3.72 -5.60
C LEU A 83 14.71 2.92 -4.31
N ALA A 84 13.55 3.05 -3.68
CA ALA A 84 13.20 2.28 -2.48
C ALA A 84 13.14 0.77 -2.78
N PHE A 85 12.53 0.37 -3.90
CA PHE A 85 12.55 -1.02 -4.35
C PHE A 85 13.96 -1.51 -4.64
N GLN A 86 14.76 -0.74 -5.36
CA GLN A 86 16.15 -1.09 -5.66
C GLN A 86 16.94 -1.35 -4.38
N SER A 87 16.85 -0.46 -3.39
CA SER A 87 17.52 -0.64 -2.10
C SER A 87 17.05 -1.91 -1.37
N SER A 88 15.75 -2.18 -1.37
CA SER A 88 15.19 -3.38 -0.74
C SER A 88 15.65 -4.66 -1.44
N LEU A 89 15.62 -4.70 -2.77
CA LEU A 89 15.98 -5.86 -3.57
C LEU A 89 17.49 -6.16 -3.50
N CYS A 90 18.34 -5.14 -3.49
CA CYS A 90 19.79 -5.31 -3.28
C CYS A 90 20.10 -6.01 -1.96
N SER A 91 19.32 -5.80 -0.91
CA SER A 91 19.55 -6.37 0.41
C SER A 91 19.02 -7.81 0.59
N ILE A 92 18.36 -8.40 -0.41
CA ILE A 92 17.82 -9.77 -0.31
C ILE A 92 18.95 -10.77 -0.15
N GLY A 93 20.05 -10.63 -0.89
CA GLY A 93 21.22 -11.50 -0.85
C GLY A 93 21.99 -11.50 0.47
N ASP A 94 21.75 -10.51 1.34
CA ASP A 94 22.45 -10.39 2.62
C ASP A 94 21.96 -11.40 3.68
N SER A 95 20.85 -12.11 3.41
CA SER A 95 20.24 -13.05 4.35
C SER A 95 19.68 -14.27 3.63
N LEU A 96 20.08 -15.46 4.09
CA LEU A 96 19.56 -16.74 3.57
C LEU A 96 18.03 -16.82 3.70
N ALA A 97 17.47 -16.39 4.82
CA ALA A 97 16.02 -16.41 5.05
C ALA A 97 15.27 -15.48 4.08
N ARG A 98 15.85 -14.30 3.75
CA ARG A 98 15.27 -13.40 2.75
C ARG A 98 15.34 -13.99 1.35
N THR A 99 16.47 -14.59 1.00
CA THR A 99 16.68 -15.27 -0.29
C THR A 99 15.70 -16.44 -0.45
N GLU A 100 15.57 -17.28 0.59
CA GLU A 100 14.61 -18.39 0.60
C GLU A 100 13.16 -17.87 0.45
N GLY A 101 12.76 -16.89 1.26
CA GLY A 101 11.43 -16.29 1.18
C GLY A 101 11.13 -15.66 -0.19
N TRP A 102 12.13 -15.05 -0.82
CA TRP A 102 12.01 -14.48 -2.17
C TRP A 102 11.64 -15.56 -3.19
N TYR A 103 12.46 -16.60 -3.30
CA TYR A 103 12.25 -17.66 -4.28
C TYR A 103 11.02 -18.51 -3.98
N LEU A 104 10.72 -18.77 -2.69
CA LEU A 104 9.50 -19.46 -2.29
C LEU A 104 8.26 -18.68 -2.73
N SER A 105 8.24 -17.38 -2.49
CA SER A 105 7.14 -16.51 -2.92
C SER A 105 6.97 -16.49 -4.43
N GLY A 106 8.07 -16.41 -5.18
CA GLY A 106 8.07 -16.46 -6.65
C GLY A 106 7.51 -17.77 -7.18
N LEU A 107 7.94 -18.90 -6.60
CA LEU A 107 7.42 -20.23 -6.96
C LEU A 107 5.92 -20.37 -6.70
N LEU A 108 5.42 -19.86 -5.56
CA LEU A 108 4.00 -19.90 -5.23
C LEU A 108 3.16 -19.02 -6.17
N GLN A 109 3.74 -17.94 -6.69
CA GLN A 109 3.09 -17.06 -7.67
C GLN A 109 3.19 -17.58 -9.11
N GLY A 110 3.99 -18.62 -9.35
CA GLY A 110 4.20 -19.20 -10.68
C GLY A 110 5.17 -18.40 -11.56
N ASP A 111 5.88 -17.43 -10.98
CA ASP A 111 6.81 -16.52 -11.67
C ASP A 111 8.10 -16.30 -10.84
N PRO A 112 8.96 -17.32 -10.74
CA PRO A 112 10.20 -17.21 -9.98
C PRO A 112 11.25 -16.42 -10.76
N ILE A 113 11.35 -15.14 -10.50
CA ILE A 113 12.40 -14.26 -11.05
C ILE A 113 13.48 -13.95 -10.02
N THR A 114 14.67 -13.60 -10.48
CA THR A 114 15.73 -13.14 -9.60
C THR A 114 15.47 -11.72 -9.10
N PRO A 115 16.02 -11.30 -7.94
CA PRO A 115 15.93 -9.90 -7.51
C PRO A 115 16.44 -8.89 -8.54
N GLN A 116 17.46 -9.29 -9.33
CA GLN A 116 17.99 -8.46 -10.39
C GLN A 116 16.99 -8.26 -11.54
N GLN A 117 16.31 -9.33 -11.98
CA GLN A 117 15.26 -9.24 -12.99
C GLN A 117 14.09 -8.38 -12.52
N ASP A 118 13.67 -8.54 -11.26
CA ASP A 118 12.61 -7.70 -10.68
C ASP A 118 13.01 -6.22 -10.63
N MET A 119 14.28 -5.90 -10.32
CA MET A 119 14.79 -4.52 -10.38
C MET A 119 14.69 -3.93 -11.79
N GLU A 120 15.03 -4.71 -12.81
CA GLU A 120 14.94 -4.28 -14.22
C GLU A 120 13.50 -4.04 -14.64
N GLU A 121 12.59 -4.92 -14.24
CA GLU A 121 11.15 -4.72 -14.47
C GLU A 121 10.63 -3.46 -13.78
N ILE A 122 10.93 -3.27 -12.49
CA ILE A 122 10.50 -2.08 -11.74
C ILE A 122 11.09 -0.81 -12.37
N ALA A 123 12.35 -0.85 -12.81
CA ALA A 123 12.99 0.29 -13.46
C ALA A 123 12.28 0.71 -14.75
N SER A 124 11.69 -0.25 -15.49
CA SER A 124 10.98 0.01 -16.74
C SER A 124 9.56 0.53 -16.57
N ILE A 125 8.92 0.32 -15.39
CA ILE A 125 7.51 0.72 -15.14
C ILE A 125 7.30 2.20 -15.41
N THR A 126 6.24 2.52 -16.13
CA THR A 126 5.82 3.88 -16.47
C THR A 126 4.69 4.39 -15.55
N ALA A 127 4.47 5.71 -15.56
CA ALA A 127 3.35 6.29 -14.80
C ALA A 127 1.99 5.83 -15.33
N GLU A 128 1.89 5.59 -16.64
CA GLU A 128 0.68 5.10 -17.30
C GLU A 128 0.32 3.68 -16.84
N GLU A 129 1.32 2.80 -16.68
CA GLU A 129 1.11 1.44 -16.17
C GLU A 129 0.67 1.45 -14.70
N VAL A 130 1.22 2.35 -13.90
CA VAL A 130 0.81 2.56 -12.50
C VAL A 130 -0.63 3.08 -12.44
N ALA A 131 -0.98 4.06 -13.28
CA ALA A 131 -2.34 4.60 -13.37
C ALA A 131 -3.35 3.52 -13.82
N ALA A 132 -2.99 2.70 -14.80
CA ALA A 132 -3.82 1.59 -15.25
C ALA A 132 -4.05 0.56 -14.13
N ALA A 133 -3.01 0.26 -13.33
CA ALA A 133 -3.16 -0.62 -12.17
C ALA A 133 -4.09 -0.03 -11.09
N ALA A 134 -4.03 1.29 -10.85
CA ALA A 134 -4.96 1.98 -9.95
C ALA A 134 -6.40 1.98 -10.48
N ALA A 135 -6.58 2.21 -11.78
CA ALA A 135 -7.90 2.21 -12.43
C ALA A 135 -8.58 0.83 -12.43
N ALA A 136 -7.80 -0.25 -12.34
CA ALA A 136 -8.33 -1.61 -12.26
C ALA A 136 -8.83 -1.99 -10.85
N LEU A 137 -8.57 -1.17 -9.83
CA LEU A 137 -9.02 -1.45 -8.46
C LEU A 137 -10.53 -1.27 -8.35
N THR A 138 -11.15 -2.21 -7.64
CA THR A 138 -12.58 -2.14 -7.29
C THR A 138 -12.70 -2.24 -5.78
N LEU A 139 -13.44 -1.31 -5.17
CA LEU A 139 -13.75 -1.41 -3.75
C LEU A 139 -14.69 -2.59 -3.53
N ASP A 140 -14.22 -3.58 -2.76
CA ASP A 140 -15.00 -4.77 -2.41
C ASP A 140 -15.65 -4.61 -1.03
N THR A 141 -14.84 -4.45 0.00
CA THR A 141 -15.32 -4.46 1.39
C THR A 141 -14.69 -3.33 2.21
N VAL A 142 -15.50 -2.70 3.05
CA VAL A 142 -15.03 -1.80 4.11
C VAL A 142 -15.40 -2.42 5.44
N PHE A 143 -14.39 -2.76 6.23
CA PHE A 143 -14.56 -3.28 7.59
C PHE A 143 -14.16 -2.22 8.60
N PHE A 144 -14.99 -2.02 9.62
CA PHE A 144 -14.71 -1.10 10.71
C PHE A 144 -14.83 -1.83 12.05
N LEU A 145 -13.72 -1.88 12.79
CA LEU A 145 -13.67 -2.41 14.14
C LEU A 145 -13.77 -1.25 15.14
N GLN A 146 -14.81 -1.29 15.95
CA GLN A 146 -15.10 -0.28 16.97
C GLN A 146 -15.16 -0.94 18.34
N ALA A 147 -14.64 -0.26 19.37
CA ALA A 147 -14.86 -0.68 20.74
C ALA A 147 -16.34 -0.50 21.10
N VAL A 148 -16.93 -1.50 21.70
CA VAL A 148 -18.25 -1.35 22.34
C VAL A 148 -18.02 -0.43 23.53
N GLY A 149 -18.74 0.70 23.58
CA GLY A 149 -18.72 1.59 24.74
C GLY A 149 -19.05 0.80 26.00
N LYS A 150 -18.34 1.05 27.11
CA LYS A 150 -18.82 0.58 28.42
C LYS A 150 -20.22 1.16 28.61
N GLU A 151 -21.22 0.30 28.69
CA GLU A 151 -22.49 0.70 29.28
C GLU A 151 -22.17 1.20 30.68
N ASP A 152 -22.42 2.47 30.95
CA ASP A 152 -22.43 3.06 32.29
C ASP A 152 -23.54 2.35 33.05
N GLY A 153 -23.20 1.31 33.84
CA GLY A 153 -24.19 0.52 34.53
C GLY A 153 -23.62 -0.65 35.29
N CYS A 154 -22.71 -0.41 36.22
CA CYS A 154 -22.60 -1.21 37.44
C CYS A 154 -22.46 -0.19 38.58
N ASP A 155 -23.62 0.24 39.09
CA ASP A 155 -23.73 0.76 40.46
C ASP A 155 -23.26 -0.40 41.37
N GLU A 156 -22.12 -0.21 42.03
CA GLU A 156 -21.70 -1.02 43.14
C GLU A 156 -22.49 -0.54 44.38
N ASP A 157 -23.47 -1.34 44.80
CA ASP A 157 -24.00 -1.35 46.19
C ASP A 157 -23.10 -2.16 47.11
#